data_425446add1ee96e4cd7c7c9d015a2de8
#
_entry.id   425446add1ee96e4cd7c7c9d015a2de8
#
_cell.length_a   1.000
_cell.length_b   1.000
_cell.length_c   1.000
_cell.angle_alpha   90.00
_cell.angle_beta   90.00
_cell.angle_gamma   90.00
#
_symmetry.space_group_name_H-M   'P 1'
#
loop_
_entity.id
_entity.type
_entity.pdbx_description
1 polymer ?
#
loop_
_entity_poly.entity_id
_entity_poly.type
_entity_poly.pdbx_seq_one_letter_code
_entity_poly.pdbx_strand_id
1 'polypeptide(L)' 'MTQSNEIAAELAHRIQADNEHFGGTMPEATAISWRGYLAAMLEWNLIAVAAYDELRAQVPAVKDDPAIAILRGRG' A
#
# COMPACT_ATOMS: atom_id res chain seq x y z
N MET A 1 3.58 -3.57 20.96
CA MET A 1 3.50 -4.11 20.22
C MET A 1 2.54 -3.91 19.62
N THR A 2 2.58 -3.78 18.72
CA THR A 2 1.40 -3.38 18.26
C THR A 2 1.01 -4.07 17.02
N GLN A 3 -0.27 -4.33 16.94
CA GLN A 3 -0.83 -5.01 15.80
C GLN A 3 -0.56 -4.26 14.50
N SER A 4 -0.54 -2.92 14.54
CA SER A 4 -0.31 -2.15 13.33
C SER A 4 1.11 -2.36 12.79
N ASN A 5 2.10 -2.56 13.67
CA ASN A 5 3.46 -2.86 13.20
C ASN A 5 3.52 -4.25 12.56
N GLU A 6 2.78 -5.19 13.12
CA GLU A 6 2.71 -6.54 12.55
C GLU A 6 2.03 -6.54 11.20
N ILE A 7 0.96 -5.75 11.08
CA ILE A 7 0.24 -5.61 9.81
C ILE A 7 1.16 -5.00 8.77
N ALA A 8 1.87 -3.92 9.13
CA ALA A 8 2.76 -3.25 8.19
C ALA A 8 3.87 -4.18 7.70
N ALA A 9 4.43 -4.98 8.61
CA ALA A 9 5.50 -5.92 8.24
C ALA A 9 4.98 -6.98 7.27
N GLU A 10 3.77 -7.48 7.51
CA GLU A 10 3.16 -8.47 6.64
C GLU A 10 2.86 -7.88 5.27
N LEU A 11 2.38 -6.64 5.23
CA LEU A 11 2.09 -5.98 3.96
C LEU A 11 3.35 -5.76 3.15
N ALA A 12 4.44 -5.36 3.82
CA ALA A 12 5.73 -5.18 3.14
C ALA A 12 6.18 -6.49 2.50
N HIS A 13 6.03 -7.59 3.22
CA HIS A 13 6.39 -8.92 2.73
C HIS A 13 5.58 -9.26 1.49
N ARG A 14 4.27 -9.00 1.51
CA ARG A 14 3.40 -9.34 0.40
C ARG A 14 3.67 -8.47 -0.83
N ILE A 15 3.93 -7.18 -0.62
CA ILE A 15 4.26 -6.28 -1.73
C ILE A 15 5.55 -6.73 -2.40
N GLN A 16 6.55 -7.08 -1.59
CA GLN A 16 7.82 -7.54 -2.12
C GLN A 16 7.64 -8.84 -2.92
N ALA A 17 6.84 -9.76 -2.38
CA ALA A 17 6.56 -11.01 -3.06
C ALA A 17 5.88 -10.78 -4.42
N ASP A 18 4.94 -9.83 -4.48
CA ASP A 18 4.29 -9.50 -5.74
C ASP A 18 5.27 -8.93 -6.74
N ASN A 19 6.13 -8.00 -6.30
CA ASN A 19 7.14 -7.44 -7.19
C ASN A 19 8.06 -8.53 -7.74
N GLU A 20 8.48 -9.46 -6.88
CA GLU A 20 9.37 -10.56 -7.30
C GLU A 20 8.67 -11.50 -8.26
N HIS A 21 7.39 -11.77 -8.02
CA HIS A 21 6.61 -12.65 -8.88
C HIS A 21 6.57 -12.12 -10.31
N PHE A 22 6.55 -10.80 -10.47
CA PHE A 22 6.48 -10.16 -11.78
C PHE A 22 7.85 -9.72 -12.29
N GLY A 23 8.94 -10.25 -11.73
CA GLY A 23 10.27 -10.00 -12.26
C GLY A 23 10.93 -8.72 -11.77
N GLY A 24 10.47 -8.17 -10.65
CA GLY A 24 11.07 -6.99 -10.04
C GLY A 24 10.09 -5.86 -9.81
N THR A 25 9.07 -5.73 -10.65
CA THR A 25 8.08 -4.68 -10.54
C THR A 25 6.72 -5.23 -10.94
N MET A 26 5.74 -5.04 -10.07
CA MET A 26 4.37 -5.49 -10.37
C MET A 26 3.75 -4.65 -11.49
N PRO A 27 2.81 -5.22 -12.26
CA PRO A 27 2.12 -4.46 -13.30
C PRO A 27 1.16 -3.43 -12.72
N GLU A 28 0.73 -2.50 -13.57
CA GLU A 28 -0.10 -1.37 -13.13
C GLU A 28 -1.39 -1.83 -12.44
N ALA A 29 -2.03 -2.87 -12.96
CA ALA A 29 -3.28 -3.34 -12.36
C ALA A 29 -3.07 -3.80 -10.92
N THR A 30 -1.97 -4.51 -10.66
CA THR A 30 -1.64 -4.96 -9.32
C THR A 30 -1.26 -3.77 -8.43
N ALA A 31 -0.52 -2.81 -8.99
CA ALA A 31 -0.14 -1.62 -8.25
C ALA A 31 -1.36 -0.79 -7.84
N ILE A 32 -2.34 -0.67 -8.74
CA ILE A 32 -3.58 0.04 -8.42
C ILE A 32 -4.30 -0.62 -7.24
N SER A 33 -4.36 -1.95 -7.26
CA SER A 33 -4.99 -2.69 -6.17
C SER A 33 -4.28 -2.43 -4.84
N TRP A 34 -2.94 -2.48 -4.86
CA TRP A 34 -2.17 -2.23 -3.64
C TRP A 34 -2.35 -0.81 -3.13
N ARG A 35 -2.36 0.18 -4.04
CA ARG A 35 -2.49 1.57 -3.61
C ARG A 35 -3.84 1.83 -2.97
N GLY A 36 -4.91 1.25 -3.50
CA GLY A 36 -6.22 1.34 -2.89
C GLY A 36 -6.27 0.63 -1.55
N TYR A 37 -5.67 -0.55 -1.48
CA TYR A 37 -5.67 -1.34 -0.26
C TYR A 37 -4.92 -0.62 0.87
N LEU A 38 -3.73 -0.08 0.56
CA LEU A 38 -2.95 0.64 1.56
C LEU A 38 -3.67 1.91 2.03
N ALA A 39 -4.31 2.62 1.12
CA ALA A 39 -5.07 3.81 1.49
C ALA A 39 -6.22 3.46 2.44
N ALA A 40 -6.90 2.36 2.19
CA ALA A 40 -7.96 1.91 3.08
C ALA A 40 -7.42 1.54 4.45
N MET A 41 -6.25 0.91 4.50
CA MET A 41 -5.63 0.55 5.76
C MET A 41 -5.27 1.79 6.57
N LEU A 42 -4.79 2.83 5.90
CA LEU A 42 -4.49 4.09 6.56
C LEU A 42 -5.77 4.77 7.01
N GLU A 43 -6.79 4.75 6.18
CA GLU A 43 -8.08 5.38 6.49
C GLU A 43 -8.66 4.85 7.79
N TRP A 44 -8.51 3.57 8.04
CA TRP A 44 -9.08 2.94 9.23
C TRP A 44 -8.08 2.79 10.37
N ASN A 45 -6.93 3.47 10.24
CA ASN A 45 -5.90 3.50 11.29
C ASN A 45 -5.32 2.11 11.59
N LEU A 46 -5.31 1.24 10.59
CA LEU A 46 -4.72 -0.08 10.75
C LEU A 46 -3.21 -0.05 10.57
N ILE A 47 -2.70 0.99 9.90
CA ILE A 47 -1.26 1.25 9.80
C ILE A 47 -1.02 2.73 10.06
N ALA A 48 0.17 3.05 10.56
CA ALA A 48 0.55 4.43 10.83
C ALA A 48 0.94 5.13 9.53
N VAL A 49 0.91 6.46 9.54
CA VAL A 49 1.27 7.26 8.37
C VAL A 49 2.68 6.94 7.89
N ALA A 50 3.63 6.81 8.81
CA ALA A 50 5.02 6.50 8.42
C ALA A 50 5.11 5.16 7.72
N ALA A 51 4.39 4.15 8.20
CA ALA A 51 4.37 2.83 7.57
C ALA A 51 3.70 2.92 6.19
N TYR A 52 2.62 3.68 6.10
CA TYR A 52 1.93 3.87 4.83
C TYR A 52 2.89 4.45 3.78
N ASP A 53 3.65 5.49 4.16
CA ASP A 53 4.58 6.12 3.24
C ASP A 53 5.65 5.14 2.76
N GLU A 54 6.18 4.32 3.67
CA GLU A 54 7.19 3.33 3.31
C GLU A 54 6.64 2.25 2.40
N LEU A 55 5.44 1.76 2.71
CA LEU A 55 4.81 0.71 1.91
C LEU A 55 4.44 1.23 0.53
N ARG A 56 3.91 2.44 0.47
CA ARG A 56 3.52 3.03 -0.81
C ARG A 56 4.72 3.21 -1.72
N ALA A 57 5.88 3.51 -1.14
CA ALA A 57 7.10 3.69 -1.93
C ALA A 57 7.54 2.41 -2.62
N GLN A 58 7.10 1.24 -2.13
CA GLN A 58 7.45 -0.05 -2.72
C GLN A 58 6.48 -0.47 -3.82
N VAL A 59 5.40 0.28 -4.02
CA VAL A 59 4.40 0.01 -5.04
C VAL A 59 4.60 1.02 -6.17
N PRO A 60 4.68 0.57 -7.42
CA PRO A 60 4.91 1.50 -8.55
C PRO A 60 3.85 2.60 -8.60
N ALA A 61 4.27 3.78 -9.03
CA ALA A 61 3.35 4.90 -9.22
C ALA A 61 2.38 4.56 -10.35
N VAL A 62 1.13 5.00 -10.20
CA VAL A 62 0.12 4.75 -11.22
C VAL A 62 -0.55 6.08 -11.57
N LYS A 63 -1.10 6.13 -12.78
CA LYS A 63 -1.66 7.37 -13.31
C LYS A 63 -2.90 7.81 -12.52
N ASP A 64 -3.83 6.89 -12.31
CA ASP A 64 -5.06 7.18 -11.60
C ASP A 64 -5.01 6.49 -10.24
N ASP A 65 -4.27 7.11 -9.31
CA ASP A 65 -4.03 6.51 -8.00
C ASP A 65 -5.30 6.54 -7.15
N PRO A 66 -5.87 5.38 -6.82
CA PRO A 66 -7.09 5.34 -6.03
C PRO A 66 -6.92 5.91 -4.62
N ALA A 67 -5.69 5.99 -4.12
CA ALA A 67 -5.44 6.55 -2.80
C ALA A 67 -5.88 8.01 -2.74
N ILE A 68 -5.77 8.73 -3.84
CA ILE A 68 -6.16 10.13 -3.88
C ILE A 68 -7.65 10.27 -3.57
N ALA A 69 -8.49 9.46 -4.24
CA ALA A 69 -9.93 9.53 -4.03
C ALA A 69 -10.30 9.04 -2.62
N ILE A 70 -9.68 7.95 -2.17
CA ILE A 70 -10.01 7.36 -0.88
C ILE A 70 -9.67 8.33 0.26
N LEU A 71 -8.45 8.87 0.26
CA LEU A 71 -7.99 9.69 1.36
C LEU A 71 -8.58 11.09 1.31
N ARG A 72 -8.85 11.60 0.11
CA ARG A 72 -9.50 12.90 -0.02
C ARG A 72 -10.91 12.87 0.54
N GLY A 73 -11.59 11.74 0.44
CA GLY A 73 -12.94 11.60 0.93
C GLY A 73 -13.05 11.74 2.43
N ARG A 74 -11.94 11.62 3.14
CA ARG A 74 -11.94 11.77 4.59
C ARG A 74 -11.93 13.21 5.01
N GLY A 75 -11.37 14.00 4.18
CA GLY A 75 -11.02 15.31 4.56
C GLY A 75 -11.72 16.37 4.17
#